data_b3ee7d488e07a2613861d8b95be14393
#
_entry.id   b3ee7d488e07a2613861d8b95be14393
#
_cell.length_a   1.000
_cell.length_b   1.000
_cell.length_c   1.000
_cell.angle_alpha   90.00
_cell.angle_beta   90.00
_cell.angle_gamma   90.00
#
_symmetry.space_group_name_H-M   'P 1'
#
loop_
_entity.id
_entity.type
_entity.pdbx_description
1 polymer ?
#
loop_
_entity_poly.entity_id
_entity_poly.type
_entity_poly.pdbx_seq_one_letter_code
_entity_poly.pdbx_strand_id
1 'polypeptide(L)' 'MNLLTRNEVCRFFGGINAATLYRKIRQGVLPKPVKIGGSSRWLRSECEAALQSMVDGRAR' A
#
# COMPACT_ATOMS: atom_id res chain seq x y z
N MET A 1 1.82 -1.07 16.67
CA MET A 1 1.40 -0.63 15.32
C MET A 1 2.57 -0.79 14.37
N ASN A 2 2.35 -1.45 13.25
CA ASN A 2 3.43 -1.73 12.31
C ASN A 2 3.33 -0.79 11.11
N LEU A 3 4.36 0.02 10.91
CA LEU A 3 4.42 1.01 9.85
C LEU A 3 5.44 0.59 8.80
N LEU A 4 5.10 0.79 7.54
CA LEU A 4 5.95 0.44 6.41
C LEU A 4 6.44 1.71 5.71
N THR A 5 7.69 1.69 5.27
CA THR A 5 8.24 2.77 4.43
C THR A 5 7.69 2.59 3.01
N ARG A 6 7.91 3.62 2.16
CA ARG A 6 7.53 3.53 0.76
C ARG A 6 8.16 2.32 0.07
N ASN A 7 9.44 2.08 0.30
CA ASN A 7 10.13 0.95 -0.33
C ASN A 7 9.57 -0.38 0.16
N GLU A 8 9.23 -0.46 1.44
CA GLU A 8 8.65 -1.68 2.00
C GLU A 8 7.26 -1.94 1.43
N VAL A 9 6.45 -0.90 1.24
CA VAL A 9 5.13 -1.05 0.64
C VAL A 9 5.25 -1.51 -0.81
N CYS A 10 6.17 -0.93 -1.56
CA CYS A 10 6.40 -1.35 -2.95
C CYS A 10 6.77 -2.83 -3.02
N ARG A 11 7.64 -3.30 -2.13
CA ARG A 11 8.00 -4.71 -2.07
C ARG A 11 6.83 -5.58 -1.61
N PHE A 12 6.05 -5.07 -0.67
CA PHE A 12 4.87 -5.78 -0.16
C PHE A 12 3.89 -6.12 -1.28
N PHE A 13 3.73 -5.20 -2.23
CA PHE A 13 2.82 -5.38 -3.36
C PHE A 13 3.52 -5.93 -4.61
N GLY A 14 4.56 -6.71 -4.43
CA GLY A 14 5.18 -7.45 -5.51
C GLY A 14 6.31 -6.74 -6.25
N GLY A 15 6.89 -5.70 -5.64
CA GLY A 15 8.01 -5.00 -6.25
C GLY A 15 7.60 -3.94 -7.25
N ILE A 16 6.45 -3.31 -7.06
CA ILE A 16 6.02 -2.21 -7.92
C ILE A 16 6.90 -0.98 -7.68
N ASN A 17 6.98 -0.08 -8.66
CA ASN A 17 7.73 1.15 -8.48
C ASN A 17 6.85 2.24 -7.83
N ALA A 18 7.49 3.36 -7.44
CA ALA A 18 6.79 4.43 -6.72
C ALA A 18 5.68 5.06 -7.58
N ALA A 19 5.91 5.21 -8.89
CA ALA A 19 4.91 5.79 -9.77
C ALA A 19 3.65 4.94 -9.81
N THR A 20 3.82 3.62 -9.89
CA THR A 20 2.70 2.68 -9.87
C THR A 20 1.99 2.73 -8.52
N LEU A 21 2.75 2.80 -7.42
CA LEU A 21 2.18 2.89 -6.08
C LEU A 21 1.25 4.11 -5.96
N TYR A 22 1.73 5.29 -6.34
CA TYR A 22 0.94 6.52 -6.20
C TYR A 22 -0.24 6.56 -7.15
N ARG A 23 -0.10 5.98 -8.34
CA ARG A 23 -1.23 5.88 -9.27
C ARG A 23 -2.36 5.04 -8.65
N LYS A 24 -2.00 3.90 -8.05
CA LYS A 24 -2.99 3.01 -7.43
C LYS A 24 -3.62 3.64 -6.19
N ILE A 25 -2.87 4.46 -5.46
CA ILE A 25 -3.43 5.21 -4.34
C ILE A 25 -4.50 6.19 -4.85
N ARG A 26 -4.22 6.89 -5.95
CA ARG A 26 -5.18 7.82 -6.54
C ARG A 26 -6.44 7.10 -7.05
N GLN A 27 -6.27 5.86 -7.50
CA GLN A 27 -7.41 5.05 -7.97
C GLN A 27 -8.23 4.45 -6.83
N GLY A 28 -7.77 4.61 -5.59
CA GLY A 28 -8.44 4.04 -4.43
C GLY A 28 -8.19 2.55 -4.24
N VAL A 29 -7.22 1.99 -4.95
CA VAL A 29 -6.88 0.57 -4.86
C VAL A 29 -5.98 0.30 -3.66
N LEU A 30 -5.07 1.22 -3.36
CA LEU A 30 -4.13 1.09 -2.25
C LEU A 30 -4.38 2.17 -1.21
N PRO A 31 -4.02 1.91 0.07
CA PRO A 31 -4.27 2.86 1.14
C PRO A 31 -3.36 4.08 1.03
N LYS A 32 -3.86 5.20 1.53
CA LYS A 32 -3.09 6.45 1.59
C LYS A 32 -2.09 6.40 2.73
N PRO A 33 -0.93 7.03 2.57
CA PRO A 33 0.06 7.07 3.64
C PRO A 33 -0.35 8.01 4.77
N VAL A 34 0.23 7.77 5.94
CA VAL A 34 0.16 8.67 7.08
C VAL A 34 1.44 9.50 7.08
N LYS A 35 1.32 10.80 7.26
CA LYS A 35 2.48 11.69 7.36
C LYS A 35 2.97 11.76 8.80
N ILE A 36 4.22 11.40 9.01
CA ILE A 36 4.85 11.45 10.33
C ILE A 36 6.12 12.29 10.19
N GLY A 37 6.07 13.53 10.67
CA GLY A 37 7.22 14.43 10.62
C GLY A 37 7.76 14.64 9.21
N GLY A 38 6.90 14.71 8.21
CA GLY A 38 7.31 14.90 6.83
C GLY A 38 7.64 13.62 6.08
N SER A 39 7.63 12.47 6.77
CA SER A 39 7.86 11.17 6.13
C SER A 39 6.54 10.45 5.94
N SER A 40 6.41 9.78 4.80
CA SER A 40 5.22 8.97 4.52
C SER A 40 5.42 7.56 5.05
N ARG A 41 4.40 7.06 5.75
CA ARG A 41 4.40 5.70 6.27
C ARG A 41 3.03 5.09 6.03
N TRP A 42 2.99 3.79 5.83
CA TRP A 42 1.74 3.06 5.60
C TRP A 42 1.50 2.10 6.74
N LEU A 43 0.25 1.99 7.17
CA LEU A 43 -0.13 1.00 8.18
C LEU A 43 -0.12 -0.38 7.53
N ARG A 44 0.61 -1.32 8.12
CA ARG A 44 0.69 -2.67 7.58
C ARG A 44 -0.68 -3.33 7.52
N SER A 45 -1.52 -3.10 8.53
CA SER A 45 -2.86 -3.67 8.56
C SER A 45 -3.71 -3.21 7.36
N GLU A 46 -3.56 -1.95 6.96
CA GLU A 46 -4.27 -1.44 5.79
C GLU A 46 -3.74 -2.06 4.50
N CYS A 47 -2.43 -2.27 4.43
CA CYS A 47 -1.82 -2.92 3.26
C CYS A 47 -2.28 -4.37 3.15
N GLU A 48 -2.37 -5.07 4.28
CA GLU A 48 -2.86 -6.44 4.30
C GLU A 48 -4.33 -6.51 3.88
N ALA A 49 -5.14 -5.56 4.33
CA ALA A 49 -6.55 -5.51 3.94
C ALA A 49 -6.71 -5.25 2.44
N ALA A 50 -5.90 -4.34 1.89
CA ALA A 50 -5.92 -4.05 0.47
C ALA A 50 -5.52 -5.28 -0.35
N LEU A 51 -4.47 -5.98 0.09
CA LEU A 51 -4.01 -7.20 -0.58
C LEU A 51 -5.10 -8.28 -0.53
N GLN A 52 -5.75 -8.44 0.61
CA GLN A 52 -6.81 -9.43 0.77
C GLN A 52 -7.98 -9.13 -0.18
N SER A 53 -8.31 -7.85 -0.33
CA SER A 53 -9.37 -7.43 -1.25
C SER A 53 -9.03 -7.80 -2.69
N MET A 54 -7.76 -7.64 -3.09
CA MET A 54 -7.32 -8.03 -4.43
C MET A 54 -7.39 -9.55 -4.63
N VAL A 55 -6.98 -10.31 -3.62
CA VAL A 55 -7.03 -11.78 -3.67
C VAL A 55 -8.49 -12.24 -3.78
N ASP A 56 -9.38 -11.65 -2.99
CA ASP A 56 -10.80 -11.99 -3.02
C ASP A 56 -11.42 -11.66 -4.39
N GLY A 57 -11.05 -10.52 -4.96
CA GLY A 57 -11.51 -10.12 -6.29
C GLY A 57 -11.06 -11.10 -7.36
N ARG A 58 -9.84 -11.61 -7.25
CA ARG A 58 -9.32 -12.60 -8.22
C ARG A 58 -10.09 -13.91 -8.16
N ALA A 59 -10.62 -14.26 -7.01
CA ALA A 59 -11.29 -15.54 -6.80
C ALA A 59 -12.68 -15.62 -7.45
N ARG A 60 -13.16 -14.52 -8.02
CA ARG A 60 -14.50 -14.44 -8.64
C ARG A 60 -14.49 -14.74 -10.12
#